data_ce0d430523c1decad436b015fffd480c
#
_entry.id   ce0d430523c1decad436b015fffd480c
#
_cell.length_a   1.000
_cell.length_b   1.000
_cell.length_c   1.000
_cell.angle_alpha   90.00
_cell.angle_beta   90.00
_cell.angle_gamma   90.00
#
_symmetry.space_group_name_H-M   'P 1'
#
loop_
_entity.id
_entity.type
_entity.pdbx_description
1 polymer ?
#
loop_
_entity_poly.entity_id
_entity_poly.type
_entity_poly.pdbx_seq_one_letter_code
_entity_poly.pdbx_strand_id
1 'polypeptide(L)'
;MNKKKILVIDDEEDFGFLMKSFFKTRNFDVYIAFTLADGMRILKEEKPDVIFLDNNLPDGLGWGETEYILVNYPTSQLNLISALNIPKTSTSSFRILEKPLRWEELNEMFDSGSLPQKRVS
;
A
#
# COMPACT_ATOMS: atom_id res chain seq x y z
N MET A 1 -5.04 -22.14 -4.46
CA MET A 1 -4.06 -21.27 -3.82
C MET A 1 -4.60 -19.88 -3.69
N ASN A 2 -4.40 -19.30 -2.54
CA ASN A 2 -4.90 -17.97 -2.30
C ASN A 2 -4.02 -16.96 -2.98
N LYS A 3 -4.64 -16.01 -3.67
CA LYS A 3 -3.91 -14.89 -4.20
C LYS A 3 -3.49 -13.96 -3.08
N LYS A 4 -2.38 -13.28 -3.28
CA LYS A 4 -1.99 -12.20 -2.40
C LYS A 4 -2.97 -11.04 -2.57
N LYS A 5 -3.21 -10.32 -1.49
CA LYS A 5 -4.18 -9.24 -1.48
C LYS A 5 -3.49 -7.92 -1.22
N ILE A 6 -3.90 -6.90 -1.97
CA ILE A 6 -3.37 -5.56 -1.84
C ILE A 6 -4.52 -4.61 -1.57
N LEU A 7 -4.32 -3.74 -0.60
CA LEU A 7 -5.28 -2.69 -0.28
C LEU A 7 -4.65 -1.34 -0.56
N VAL A 8 -5.31 -0.55 -1.40
CA VAL A 8 -4.87 0.81 -1.72
C VAL A 8 -5.88 1.77 -1.11
N ILE A 9 -5.43 2.61 -0.19
CA ILE A 9 -6.28 3.61 0.45
C ILE A 9 -5.82 4.98 -0.02
N ASP A 10 -6.54 5.54 -0.98
CA ASP A 10 -6.17 6.79 -1.63
C ASP A 10 -7.41 7.35 -2.30
N ASP A 11 -7.67 8.64 -2.13
CA ASP A 11 -8.86 9.25 -2.70
C ASP A 11 -8.72 9.63 -4.17
N GLU A 12 -7.54 9.49 -4.74
CA GLU A 12 -7.34 9.74 -6.17
C GLU A 12 -7.70 8.49 -6.97
N GLU A 13 -8.77 8.59 -7.74
CA GLU A 13 -9.24 7.44 -8.51
C GLU A 13 -8.21 6.96 -9.51
N ASP A 14 -7.54 7.90 -10.17
CA ASP A 14 -6.54 7.53 -11.17
C ASP A 14 -5.42 6.70 -10.57
N PHE A 15 -4.99 7.06 -9.37
CA PHE A 15 -3.95 6.30 -8.69
C PHE A 15 -4.43 4.88 -8.38
N GLY A 16 -5.66 4.76 -7.91
CA GLY A 16 -6.24 3.45 -7.62
C GLY A 16 -6.29 2.57 -8.86
N PHE A 17 -6.73 3.13 -9.98
CA PHE A 17 -6.81 2.38 -11.22
C PHE A 17 -5.43 1.98 -11.74
N LEU A 18 -4.45 2.86 -11.59
CA LEU A 18 -3.08 2.53 -11.96
C LEU A 18 -2.57 1.34 -11.17
N MET A 19 -2.78 1.37 -9.87
CA MET A 19 -2.33 0.28 -9.00
C MET A 19 -3.06 -1.02 -9.35
N LYS A 20 -4.35 -0.93 -9.58
CA LYS A 20 -5.13 -2.12 -9.94
C LYS A 20 -4.63 -2.73 -11.24
N SER A 21 -4.36 -1.89 -12.24
CA SER A 21 -3.84 -2.37 -13.51
C SER A 21 -2.50 -3.07 -13.36
N PHE A 22 -1.64 -2.47 -12.55
CA PHE A 22 -0.31 -3.04 -12.35
C PHE A 22 -0.39 -4.41 -11.67
N PHE A 23 -1.14 -4.51 -10.59
CA PHE A 23 -1.14 -5.73 -9.79
C PHE A 23 -2.02 -6.84 -10.36
N LYS A 24 -3.01 -6.47 -11.16
CA LYS A 24 -3.92 -7.46 -11.72
C LYS A 24 -3.18 -8.48 -12.58
N THR A 25 -2.21 -8.01 -13.37
CA THR A 25 -1.46 -8.90 -14.24
C THR A 25 -0.42 -9.71 -13.49
N ARG A 26 -0.22 -9.43 -12.20
CA ARG A 26 0.76 -10.13 -11.38
C ARG A 26 0.10 -11.03 -10.35
N ASN A 27 -1.15 -11.36 -10.59
CA ASN A 27 -1.88 -12.35 -9.79
C ASN A 27 -2.14 -11.89 -8.36
N PHE A 28 -2.45 -10.60 -8.21
CA PHE A 28 -2.88 -10.05 -6.93
C PHE A 28 -4.36 -9.68 -7.00
N ASP A 29 -5.06 -9.83 -5.88
CA ASP A 29 -6.38 -9.24 -5.72
C ASP A 29 -6.20 -7.83 -5.16
N VAL A 30 -6.79 -6.84 -5.82
CA VAL A 30 -6.61 -5.45 -5.44
C VAL A 30 -7.91 -4.87 -4.92
N TYR A 31 -7.85 -4.29 -3.74
CA TYR A 31 -8.98 -3.60 -3.12
C TYR A 31 -8.63 -2.13 -3.05
N ILE A 32 -9.57 -1.28 -3.42
CA ILE A 32 -9.37 0.17 -3.44
C ILE A 32 -10.37 0.81 -2.51
N ALA A 33 -9.88 1.68 -1.63
CA ALA A 33 -10.73 2.47 -0.74
C ALA A 33 -10.40 3.94 -0.97
N PHE A 34 -11.43 4.76 -1.05
CA PHE A 34 -11.26 6.19 -1.29
C PHE A 34 -11.35 7.01 -0.01
N THR A 35 -11.68 6.38 1.10
CA THR A 35 -11.76 7.03 2.40
C THR A 35 -11.03 6.18 3.42
N LEU A 36 -10.66 6.83 4.52
CA LEU A 36 -10.00 6.12 5.61
C LEU A 36 -10.95 5.09 6.24
N ALA A 37 -12.20 5.46 6.43
CA ALA A 37 -13.18 4.55 7.03
C ALA A 37 -13.32 3.28 6.21
N ASP A 38 -13.48 3.41 4.89
CA ASP A 38 -13.58 2.25 4.01
C ASP A 38 -12.31 1.43 4.04
N GLY A 39 -11.17 2.10 4.01
CA GLY A 39 -9.89 1.41 4.06
C GLY A 39 -9.74 0.56 5.30
N MET A 40 -10.08 1.12 6.44
CA MET A 40 -9.95 0.39 7.70
C MET A 40 -10.94 -0.79 7.77
N ARG A 41 -12.13 -0.61 7.18
CA ARG A 41 -13.10 -1.71 7.11
C ARG A 41 -12.57 -2.86 6.26
N ILE A 42 -12.03 -2.54 5.08
CA ILE A 42 -11.48 -3.57 4.21
C ILE A 42 -10.27 -4.24 4.85
N LEU A 43 -9.44 -3.45 5.52
CA LEU A 43 -8.29 -4.00 6.24
C LEU A 43 -8.72 -5.09 7.22
N LYS A 44 -9.78 -4.82 7.96
CA LYS A 44 -10.28 -5.77 8.94
C LYS A 44 -10.88 -7.01 8.28
N GLU A 45 -11.61 -6.81 7.19
CA GLU A 45 -12.31 -7.90 6.52
C GLU A 45 -11.37 -8.78 5.71
N GLU A 46 -10.43 -8.18 4.99
CA GLU A 46 -9.63 -8.91 4.01
C GLU A 46 -8.23 -9.26 4.49
N LYS A 47 -7.74 -8.56 5.49
CA LYS A 47 -6.39 -8.78 6.03
C LYS A 47 -5.36 -8.86 4.91
N PRO A 48 -5.17 -7.75 4.17
CA PRO A 48 -4.32 -7.77 2.99
C PRO A 48 -2.86 -8.04 3.33
N ASP A 49 -2.14 -8.54 2.34
CA ASP A 49 -0.70 -8.78 2.48
C ASP A 49 0.11 -7.50 2.30
N VAL A 50 -0.41 -6.57 1.52
CA VAL A 50 0.27 -5.30 1.21
C VAL A 50 -0.73 -4.17 1.31
N ILE A 51 -0.31 -3.08 1.93
CA ILE A 51 -1.14 -1.90 2.09
C ILE A 51 -0.40 -0.69 1.54
N PHE A 52 -1.11 0.11 0.74
CA PHE A 52 -0.64 1.43 0.32
C PHE A 52 -1.59 2.45 0.95
N LEU A 53 -1.06 3.35 1.76
CA LEU A 53 -1.87 4.26 2.57
C LEU A 53 -1.46 5.70 2.33
N ASP A 54 -2.36 6.45 1.71
CA ASP A 54 -2.18 7.88 1.52
C ASP A 54 -2.44 8.62 2.83
N ASN A 55 -1.82 9.77 2.99
CA ASN A 55 -2.01 10.55 4.20
C ASN A 55 -3.25 11.45 4.11
N ASN A 56 -3.46 12.09 2.97
CA ASN A 56 -4.53 13.08 2.85
C ASN A 56 -5.79 12.43 2.32
N LEU A 57 -6.66 12.03 3.23
CA LEU A 57 -7.92 11.40 2.88
C LEU A 57 -9.06 12.31 3.29
N PRO A 58 -10.25 12.18 2.64
CA PRO A 58 -11.35 13.11 2.93
C PRO A 58 -11.80 13.08 4.39
N ASP A 59 -11.63 11.96 5.06
CA ASP A 59 -12.11 11.78 6.43
C ASP A 59 -11.00 11.67 7.46
N GLY A 60 -9.76 11.99 7.10
CA GLY A 60 -8.71 12.03 8.09
C GLY A 60 -7.32 11.83 7.50
N LEU A 61 -6.33 11.86 8.38
CA LEU A 61 -4.96 11.66 8.00
C LEU A 61 -4.60 10.18 8.13
N GLY A 62 -4.40 9.53 6.99
CA GLY A 62 -4.19 8.09 6.98
C GLY A 62 -2.97 7.65 7.78
N TRP A 63 -1.88 8.44 7.73
CA TRP A 63 -0.66 8.04 8.42
C TRP A 63 -0.83 7.98 9.94
N GLY A 64 -1.89 8.60 10.47
CA GLY A 64 -2.20 8.46 11.88
C GLY A 64 -2.55 7.05 12.30
N GLU A 65 -2.88 6.19 11.34
CA GLU A 65 -3.21 4.79 11.62
C GLU A 65 -2.00 3.86 11.58
N THR A 66 -0.82 4.40 11.34
CA THR A 66 0.38 3.58 11.16
C THR A 66 0.63 2.65 12.33
N GLU A 67 0.62 3.18 13.53
CA GLU A 67 0.90 2.38 14.72
C GLU A 67 -0.14 1.29 14.90
N TYR A 68 -1.40 1.63 14.73
CA TYR A 68 -2.48 0.65 14.85
C TYR A 68 -2.29 -0.49 13.87
N ILE A 69 -1.94 -0.16 12.62
CA ILE A 69 -1.76 -1.17 11.59
C ILE A 69 -0.58 -2.07 11.92
N LEU A 70 0.54 -1.47 12.33
CA LEU A 70 1.73 -2.27 12.64
C LEU A 70 1.50 -3.22 13.80
N VAL A 71 0.73 -2.78 14.79
CA VAL A 71 0.46 -3.62 15.96
C VAL A 71 -0.55 -4.72 15.65
N ASN A 72 -1.60 -4.40 14.92
CA ASN A 72 -2.71 -5.33 14.73
C ASN A 72 -2.59 -6.16 13.45
N TYR A 73 -1.78 -5.72 12.49
CA TYR A 73 -1.60 -6.42 11.21
C TYR A 73 -0.11 -6.55 10.90
N PRO A 74 0.65 -7.23 11.78
CA PRO A 74 2.12 -7.23 11.65
C PRO A 74 2.63 -7.97 10.43
N THR A 75 1.82 -8.80 9.81
CA THR A 75 2.25 -9.52 8.60
C THR A 75 1.93 -8.76 7.33
N SER A 76 1.20 -7.65 7.42
CA SER A 76 0.92 -6.81 6.26
C SER A 76 2.10 -5.87 6.01
N GLN A 77 2.53 -5.81 4.76
CA GLN A 77 3.59 -4.87 4.37
C GLN A 77 2.97 -3.49 4.19
N LEU A 78 3.38 -2.54 5.00
CA LEU A 78 2.79 -1.21 4.98
C LEU A 78 3.66 -0.25 4.18
N ASN A 79 3.03 0.42 3.21
CA ASN A 79 3.68 1.43 2.40
C ASN A 79 2.89 2.73 2.52
N LEU A 80 3.50 3.73 3.11
CA LEU A 80 2.89 5.04 3.23
C LEU A 80 3.22 5.83 1.98
N ILE A 81 2.21 6.46 1.38
CA ILE A 81 2.42 7.21 0.15
C ILE A 81 2.03 8.67 0.36
N SER A 82 2.71 9.55 -0.33
CA SER A 82 2.46 10.98 -0.19
C SER A 82 2.76 11.71 -1.48
N ALA A 83 1.95 12.72 -1.79
CA ALA A 83 2.21 13.63 -2.89
C ALA A 83 3.18 14.74 -2.48
N LEU A 84 3.41 14.90 -1.19
CA LEU A 84 4.30 15.93 -0.72
C LEU A 84 5.75 15.48 -0.79
N ASN A 85 6.62 16.45 -1.03
CA ASN A 85 8.04 16.16 -1.11
C ASN A 85 8.60 16.03 0.31
N ILE A 86 8.66 14.82 0.81
CA ILE A 86 9.19 14.55 2.14
C ILE A 86 10.41 13.66 2.01
N PRO A 87 11.31 13.69 3.00
CA PRO A 87 12.48 12.81 2.94
C PRO A 87 12.04 11.35 2.89
N LYS A 88 12.67 10.60 2.01
CA LYS A 88 12.39 9.19 1.92
C LYS A 88 13.02 8.50 3.11
N THR A 89 12.18 7.93 3.92
CA THR A 89 12.62 7.19 5.10
C THR A 89 11.94 5.84 5.06
N SER A 90 12.68 4.82 5.35
CA SER A 90 12.07 3.52 5.51
C SER A 90 12.68 2.85 6.72
N THR A 91 11.85 2.06 7.37
CA THR A 91 12.29 1.26 8.49
C THR A 91 12.04 -0.20 8.14
N SER A 92 12.39 -1.07 9.05
CA SER A 92 12.06 -2.48 8.85
C SER A 92 10.55 -2.71 8.93
N SER A 93 9.79 -1.74 9.47
CA SER A 93 8.37 -1.89 9.71
C SER A 93 7.51 -1.39 8.56
N PHE A 94 7.94 -0.35 7.87
CA PHE A 94 7.16 0.20 6.77
C PHE A 94 8.05 0.98 5.83
N ARG A 95 7.47 1.34 4.67
CA ARG A 95 8.14 2.18 3.68
C ARG A 95 7.38 3.46 3.50
N ILE A 96 8.10 4.50 3.07
CA ILE A 96 7.48 5.74 2.65
C ILE A 96 7.81 5.95 1.18
N LEU A 97 6.78 6.11 0.37
CA LEU A 97 6.92 6.27 -1.07
C LEU A 97 6.34 7.61 -1.48
N GLU A 98 6.99 8.25 -2.42
CA GLU A 98 6.57 9.56 -2.93
C GLU A 98 5.86 9.39 -4.25
N LYS A 99 4.73 10.06 -4.41
CA LYS A 99 4.03 10.08 -5.70
C LYS A 99 4.72 11.03 -6.66
N PRO A 100 4.64 10.76 -7.94
CA PRO A 100 4.01 9.60 -8.56
C PRO A 100 4.88 8.36 -8.44
N LEU A 101 4.24 7.23 -8.19
CA LEU A 101 4.95 5.95 -8.18
C LEU A 101 5.20 5.56 -9.61
N ARG A 102 6.43 5.23 -9.90
CA ARG A 102 6.80 4.83 -11.25
C ARG A 102 6.68 3.34 -11.39
N TRP A 103 6.37 2.95 -12.63
CA TRP A 103 6.22 1.55 -12.94
C TRP A 103 7.47 0.76 -12.57
N GLU A 104 8.65 1.37 -12.78
CA GLU A 104 9.91 0.73 -12.45
C GLU A 104 10.07 0.48 -10.96
N GLU A 105 9.60 1.43 -10.14
CA GLU A 105 9.64 1.25 -8.70
C GLU A 105 8.78 0.06 -8.27
N LEU A 106 7.59 -0.02 -8.84
CA LEU A 106 6.68 -1.11 -8.52
C LEU A 106 7.24 -2.44 -9.00
N ASN A 107 7.85 -2.44 -10.18
CA ASN A 107 8.48 -3.65 -10.69
C ASN A 107 9.58 -4.15 -9.75
N GLU A 108 10.41 -3.24 -9.26
CA GLU A 108 11.47 -3.62 -8.32
C GLU A 108 10.91 -4.25 -7.07
N MET A 109 9.79 -3.71 -6.60
CA MET A 109 9.21 -4.19 -5.35
C MET A 109 8.47 -5.51 -5.52
N PHE A 110 7.85 -5.74 -6.65
CA PHE A 110 6.91 -6.85 -6.81
C PHE A 110 7.14 -7.70 -8.04
N ASP A 111 8.16 -7.42 -8.80
CA ASP A 111 8.41 -8.22 -10.01
C ASP A 111 8.71 -9.65 -9.59
N SER A 112 8.63 -10.59 -10.46
CA SER A 112 8.84 -12.00 -10.15
C SER A 112 7.69 -12.63 -9.35
N GLY A 113 6.64 -11.88 -9.03
CA GLY A 113 5.45 -12.45 -8.38
C GLY A 113 5.60 -12.80 -6.92
N SER A 114 6.72 -12.47 -6.31
CA SER A 114 6.91 -12.68 -4.89
C SER A 114 7.01 -11.35 -4.18
N LEU A 115 6.69 -11.36 -2.88
CA LEU A 115 6.87 -10.15 -2.11
C LEU A 115 8.35 -9.79 -2.07
N PRO A 116 8.63 -8.47 -1.96
CA PRO A 116 10.01 -8.05 -1.98
C PRO A 116 10.80 -8.73 -0.88
N GLN A 117 11.90 -9.31 -1.27
CA GLN A 117 12.81 -9.86 -0.31
C GLN A 117 13.66 -8.74 0.23
N LYS A 118 14.07 -8.92 1.45
CA LYS A 118 14.98 -7.96 2.02
C LYS A 118 16.24 -7.95 1.18
N ARG A 119 16.53 -6.82 0.61
CA ARG A 119 17.72 -6.72 -0.18
C ARG A 119 18.93 -6.58 0.72
N VAL A 120 19.89 -7.41 0.46
CA VAL A 120 21.19 -7.26 1.07
C VAL A 120 22.02 -6.50 0.07
N SER A 121 22.18 -5.26 0.28
CA SER A 121 22.98 -4.47 -0.63
C SER A 121 24.09 -3.81 0.11
#